data_dac6efdd5854781ecfa24633ecb827b3
#
_entry.id   dac6efdd5854781ecfa24633ecb827b3
#
_cell.length_a   1.000
_cell.length_b   1.000
_cell.length_c   1.000
_cell.angle_alpha   90.00
_cell.angle_beta   90.00
_cell.angle_gamma   90.00
#
_symmetry.space_group_name_H-M   'P 1'
#
loop_
_entity.id
_entity.type
_entity.pdbx_description
1 polymer ?
#
loop_
_entity_poly.entity_id
_entity_poly.type
_entity_poly.pdbx_seq_one_letter_code
_entity_poly.pdbx_strand_id
1 'polypeptide(L)'
;MKFYGGLPAILVGTAITSAIVIVQPSVVMALSGEQVNDIAREITVLITGPNSFGSGAIIAKDGKTYYVLTAHHVVSRKDDYKVVTSDKQAYKIDYSKMKRLPGVDLAVVEFTSDKDYKIAKLVNSDQAKQGKEVFVSGWPSLGSVGQDAGGQLIRQFTNGRISGFLEQPLGGYKMIYTNVTRPGMSGGPVLDTAGRVIGIHGMGDTEDPERLRAREGLTPEAARSIAGLIKPGFNYAIPINTFLQLAPQSGVYLALQVENSPAPELGAAYVAGAKPDSRDQIDDINSVLNTADRVVNTIDRIERVRRRFPF
;
A
#
# COMPACT_ATOMS: atom_id res chain seq x y z
N MET A 1 38.12 1.65 -62.16
CA MET A 1 37.03 2.24 -61.47
C MET A 1 36.51 1.19 -60.45
N LYS A 2 36.84 1.34 -59.15
CA LYS A 2 36.41 0.42 -58.10
C LYS A 2 35.30 1.10 -57.30
N PHE A 3 34.11 0.51 -57.32
CA PHE A 3 32.99 0.95 -56.48
C PHE A 3 33.06 0.19 -55.13
N TYR A 4 33.25 0.94 -54.04
CA TYR A 4 33.08 0.45 -52.70
C TYR A 4 31.62 0.63 -52.31
N GLY A 5 30.87 -0.46 -52.19
CA GLY A 5 29.55 -0.49 -51.61
C GLY A 5 29.66 -0.69 -50.10
N GLY A 6 29.38 0.36 -49.32
CA GLY A 6 29.21 0.27 -47.88
C GLY A 6 27.82 -0.29 -47.56
N LEU A 7 27.76 -1.39 -46.84
CA LEU A 7 26.52 -1.91 -46.24
C LEU A 7 26.09 -1.02 -45.07
N PRO A 8 24.81 -0.63 -44.96
CA PRO A 8 24.32 0.06 -43.76
C PRO A 8 24.19 -0.94 -42.61
N ALA A 9 24.80 -0.61 -41.50
CA ALA A 9 24.60 -1.33 -40.25
C ALA A 9 23.13 -1.15 -39.78
N ILE A 10 22.38 -2.24 -39.84
CA ILE A 10 21.02 -2.29 -39.26
C ILE A 10 21.19 -2.38 -37.73
N LEU A 11 20.94 -1.28 -37.05
CA LEU A 11 20.74 -1.28 -35.60
C LEU A 11 19.43 -2.05 -35.32
N VAL A 12 19.54 -3.31 -34.93
CA VAL A 12 18.42 -4.06 -34.37
C VAL A 12 18.22 -3.57 -32.93
N GLY A 13 17.41 -2.56 -32.80
CA GLY A 13 16.88 -2.15 -31.49
C GLY A 13 15.91 -3.23 -31.03
N THR A 14 16.27 -4.01 -30.03
CA THR A 14 15.34 -4.89 -29.31
C THR A 14 14.35 -4.02 -28.56
N ALA A 15 13.20 -3.74 -29.19
CA ALA A 15 12.05 -3.18 -28.49
C ALA A 15 11.54 -4.26 -27.53
N ILE A 16 11.83 -4.09 -26.24
CA ILE A 16 11.17 -4.87 -25.18
C ILE A 16 9.73 -4.36 -25.13
N THR A 17 8.85 -5.02 -25.87
CA THR A 17 7.41 -4.80 -25.76
C THR A 17 6.94 -5.44 -24.45
N SER A 18 6.63 -4.60 -23.46
CA SER A 18 5.91 -5.04 -22.28
C SER A 18 4.54 -5.57 -22.71
N ALA A 19 4.38 -6.89 -22.65
CA ALA A 19 3.10 -7.52 -22.94
C ALA A 19 2.16 -7.31 -21.74
N ILE A 20 1.24 -6.36 -21.86
CA ILE A 20 0.06 -6.31 -20.99
C ILE A 20 -0.84 -7.45 -21.48
N VAL A 21 -0.91 -8.54 -20.74
CA VAL A 21 -1.84 -9.63 -21.05
C VAL A 21 -3.23 -9.22 -20.53
N ILE A 22 -4.06 -8.71 -21.43
CA ILE A 22 -5.49 -8.48 -21.15
C ILE A 22 -6.20 -9.83 -21.24
N VAL A 23 -6.55 -10.42 -20.10
CA VAL A 23 -7.34 -11.63 -20.05
C VAL A 23 -8.80 -11.28 -20.34
N GLN A 24 -9.43 -11.97 -21.28
CA GLN A 24 -10.84 -11.78 -21.64
C GLN A 24 -11.77 -12.15 -20.48
N PRO A 25 -12.97 -11.54 -20.36
CA PRO A 25 -13.83 -11.70 -19.20
C PRO A 25 -14.41 -13.13 -19.13
N SER A 26 -13.90 -13.93 -18.21
CA SER A 26 -14.68 -15.00 -17.61
C SER A 26 -15.71 -14.37 -16.67
N VAL A 27 -16.86 -14.99 -16.49
CA VAL A 27 -17.86 -14.54 -15.50
C VAL A 27 -17.18 -14.58 -14.13
N VAL A 28 -16.78 -13.41 -13.65
CA VAL A 28 -16.14 -13.28 -12.35
C VAL A 28 -17.25 -13.27 -11.31
N MET A 29 -17.31 -14.32 -10.48
CA MET A 29 -18.25 -14.35 -9.35
C MET A 29 -17.72 -13.50 -8.19
N ALA A 30 -18.63 -12.86 -7.46
CA ALA A 30 -18.29 -12.20 -6.22
C ALA A 30 -17.79 -13.24 -5.20
N LEU A 31 -16.67 -12.90 -4.57
CA LEU A 31 -16.13 -13.65 -3.45
C LEU A 31 -16.77 -13.16 -2.14
N SER A 32 -16.84 -14.03 -1.15
CA SER A 32 -17.13 -13.57 0.22
C SER A 32 -16.00 -12.67 0.72
N GLY A 33 -16.29 -11.80 1.68
CA GLY A 33 -15.23 -10.98 2.29
C GLY A 33 -14.10 -11.81 2.91
N GLU A 34 -14.40 -13.01 3.42
CA GLU A 34 -13.38 -13.95 3.92
C GLU A 34 -12.44 -14.42 2.79
N GLN A 35 -13.00 -14.77 1.64
CA GLN A 35 -12.21 -15.18 0.47
C GLN A 35 -11.35 -14.02 -0.08
N VAL A 36 -11.90 -12.80 -0.08
CA VAL A 36 -11.11 -11.60 -0.45
C VAL A 36 -10.00 -11.36 0.58
N ASN A 37 -10.28 -11.57 1.88
CA ASN A 37 -9.25 -11.47 2.92
C ASN A 37 -8.13 -12.49 2.75
N ASP A 38 -8.45 -13.72 2.34
CA ASP A 38 -7.43 -14.75 2.07
C ASP A 38 -6.52 -14.34 0.91
N ILE A 39 -7.09 -13.78 -0.17
CA ILE A 39 -6.30 -13.22 -1.27
C ILE A 39 -5.45 -12.03 -0.77
N ALA A 40 -6.06 -11.11 -0.04
CA ALA A 40 -5.38 -9.93 0.50
C ALA A 40 -4.20 -10.31 1.40
N ARG A 41 -4.35 -11.36 2.22
CA ARG A 41 -3.31 -11.90 3.09
C ARG A 41 -2.06 -12.30 2.31
N GLU A 42 -2.26 -12.97 1.18
CA GLU A 42 -1.16 -13.50 0.37
C GLU A 42 -0.38 -12.40 -0.37
N ILE A 43 -1.05 -11.33 -0.80
CA ILE A 43 -0.47 -10.30 -1.64
C ILE A 43 -0.03 -9.05 -0.87
N THR A 44 -0.55 -8.82 0.36
CA THR A 44 -0.20 -7.64 1.16
C THR A 44 1.08 -7.88 1.93
N VAL A 45 2.03 -6.97 1.82
CA VAL A 45 3.29 -7.00 2.55
C VAL A 45 3.39 -5.82 3.52
N LEU A 46 4.14 -6.02 4.60
CA LEU A 46 4.63 -4.94 5.44
C LEU A 46 5.93 -4.40 4.83
N ILE A 47 6.04 -3.09 4.71
CA ILE A 47 7.30 -2.41 4.42
C ILE A 47 7.73 -1.72 5.70
N THR A 48 8.93 -2.04 6.18
CA THR A 48 9.46 -1.48 7.43
C THR A 48 10.89 -1.01 7.27
N GLY A 49 11.20 0.10 7.89
CA GLY A 49 12.53 0.68 8.00
C GLY A 49 12.76 1.27 9.39
N PRO A 50 13.95 1.76 9.69
CA PRO A 50 14.29 2.32 11.01
C PRO A 50 13.40 3.48 11.45
N ASN A 51 12.86 4.26 10.50
CA ASN A 51 12.14 5.51 10.80
C ASN A 51 10.72 5.56 10.24
N SER A 52 10.31 4.56 9.47
CA SER A 52 8.97 4.52 8.89
C SER A 52 8.54 3.09 8.61
N PHE A 53 7.25 2.88 8.54
CA PHE A 53 6.66 1.64 8.07
C PHE A 53 5.36 1.92 7.31
N GLY A 54 4.94 0.96 6.52
CA GLY A 54 3.72 1.02 5.73
C GLY A 54 3.41 -0.33 5.12
N SER A 55 2.58 -0.32 4.14
CA SER A 55 2.10 -1.52 3.46
C SER A 55 2.44 -1.48 1.98
N GLY A 56 2.31 -2.62 1.31
CA GLY A 56 2.48 -2.74 -0.14
C GLY A 56 1.71 -3.93 -0.68
N ALA A 57 1.63 -4.01 -2.01
CA ALA A 57 1.05 -5.15 -2.71
C ALA A 57 2.08 -5.76 -3.67
N ILE A 58 2.27 -7.08 -3.65
CA ILE A 58 3.09 -7.80 -4.63
C ILE A 58 2.32 -7.82 -5.94
N ILE A 59 2.82 -7.10 -6.95
CA ILE A 59 2.11 -6.92 -8.25
C ILE A 59 2.71 -7.68 -9.41
N ALA A 60 3.98 -8.09 -9.31
CA ALA A 60 4.66 -8.81 -10.38
C ALA A 60 5.82 -9.64 -9.85
N LYS A 61 6.30 -10.56 -10.70
CA LYS A 61 7.49 -11.38 -10.50
C LYS A 61 8.25 -11.50 -11.83
N ASP A 62 9.57 -11.40 -11.74
CA ASP A 62 10.47 -11.74 -12.84
C ASP A 62 11.62 -12.60 -12.29
N GLY A 63 11.68 -13.85 -12.69
CA GLY A 63 12.60 -14.83 -12.11
C GLY A 63 12.39 -14.94 -10.59
N LYS A 64 13.41 -14.56 -9.81
CA LYS A 64 13.39 -14.52 -8.34
C LYS A 64 13.06 -13.13 -7.76
N THR A 65 12.91 -12.13 -8.62
CA THR A 65 12.63 -10.75 -8.20
C THR A 65 11.13 -10.52 -8.16
N TYR A 66 10.65 -10.04 -7.02
CA TYR A 66 9.27 -9.63 -6.78
C TYR A 66 9.18 -8.12 -6.73
N TYR A 67 8.12 -7.58 -7.30
CA TYR A 67 7.85 -6.15 -7.36
C TYR A 67 6.65 -5.80 -6.49
N VAL A 68 6.85 -4.82 -5.62
CA VAL A 68 5.84 -4.35 -4.67
C VAL A 68 5.47 -2.92 -5.01
N LEU A 69 4.19 -2.69 -5.25
CA LEU A 69 3.62 -1.36 -5.39
C LEU A 69 3.22 -0.84 -4.01
N THR A 70 3.62 0.39 -3.70
CA THR A 70 3.35 1.06 -2.43
C THR A 70 3.14 2.55 -2.61
N ALA A 71 2.72 3.27 -1.57
CA ALA A 71 2.74 4.73 -1.56
C ALA A 71 4.19 5.23 -1.43
N HIS A 72 4.54 6.25 -2.23
CA HIS A 72 5.92 6.79 -2.23
C HIS A 72 6.32 7.33 -0.85
N HIS A 73 5.41 7.98 -0.11
CA HIS A 73 5.74 8.53 1.21
C HIS A 73 6.19 7.47 2.22
N VAL A 74 5.83 6.19 2.05
CA VAL A 74 6.30 5.07 2.88
C VAL A 74 7.80 4.86 2.75
N VAL A 75 8.34 5.05 1.53
CA VAL A 75 9.75 4.83 1.16
C VAL A 75 10.43 6.11 0.67
N SER A 76 9.93 7.28 1.06
CA SER A 76 10.40 8.59 0.55
C SER A 76 11.81 8.98 0.99
N ARG A 77 12.29 8.44 2.09
CA ARG A 77 13.64 8.68 2.64
C ARG A 77 14.53 7.50 2.33
N LYS A 78 15.80 7.76 2.00
CA LYS A 78 16.77 6.68 1.86
C LYS A 78 17.00 6.03 3.22
N ASP A 79 16.66 4.74 3.33
CA ASP A 79 16.75 3.99 4.58
C ASP A 79 16.92 2.47 4.30
N ASP A 80 17.22 1.70 5.34
CA ASP A 80 17.34 0.24 5.29
C ASP A 80 15.97 -0.44 5.39
N TYR A 81 15.18 -0.34 4.32
CA TYR A 81 13.86 -0.94 4.26
C TYR A 81 13.92 -2.45 4.06
N LYS A 82 12.90 -3.12 4.61
CA LYS A 82 12.60 -4.53 4.39
C LYS A 82 11.15 -4.70 3.97
N VAL A 83 10.91 -5.69 3.10
CA VAL A 83 9.58 -6.24 2.84
C VAL A 83 9.41 -7.46 3.74
N VAL A 84 8.32 -7.50 4.49
CA VAL A 84 7.92 -8.68 5.26
C VAL A 84 6.71 -9.32 4.60
N THR A 85 6.87 -10.56 4.16
CA THR A 85 5.87 -11.33 3.41
C THR A 85 4.92 -12.10 4.31
N SER A 86 3.91 -12.75 3.72
CA SER A 86 2.87 -13.52 4.42
C SER A 86 3.39 -14.61 5.36
N ASP A 87 4.53 -15.17 5.04
CA ASP A 87 5.21 -16.19 5.82
C ASP A 87 6.22 -15.63 6.84
N LYS A 88 6.10 -14.33 7.16
CA LYS A 88 6.97 -13.60 8.10
C LYS A 88 8.45 -13.50 7.66
N GLN A 89 8.76 -13.81 6.41
CA GLN A 89 10.12 -13.64 5.92
C GLN A 89 10.40 -12.16 5.61
N ALA A 90 11.55 -11.68 6.07
CA ALA A 90 11.99 -10.31 5.85
C ALA A 90 13.06 -10.26 4.75
N TYR A 91 12.81 -9.50 3.71
CA TYR A 91 13.71 -9.31 2.57
C TYR A 91 14.18 -7.85 2.52
N LYS A 92 15.47 -7.66 2.35
CA LYS A 92 16.05 -6.33 2.20
C LYS A 92 15.62 -5.72 0.85
N ILE A 93 15.25 -4.44 0.87
CA ILE A 93 15.01 -3.64 -0.33
C ILE A 93 16.33 -2.98 -0.73
N ASP A 94 16.70 -3.10 -2.00
CA ASP A 94 17.74 -2.25 -2.57
C ASP A 94 17.14 -0.89 -2.92
N TYR A 95 17.34 0.09 -2.06
CA TYR A 95 16.78 1.43 -2.24
C TYR A 95 17.21 2.10 -3.56
N SER A 96 18.40 1.76 -4.09
CA SER A 96 18.89 2.31 -5.36
C SER A 96 18.03 1.92 -6.58
N LYS A 97 17.29 0.82 -6.46
CA LYS A 97 16.38 0.30 -7.48
C LYS A 97 14.94 0.75 -7.31
N MET A 98 14.62 1.46 -6.23
CA MET A 98 13.28 2.01 -6.02
C MET A 98 12.91 2.94 -7.16
N LYS A 99 11.71 2.75 -7.72
CA LYS A 99 11.15 3.56 -8.81
C LYS A 99 10.00 4.41 -8.27
N ARG A 100 10.21 5.71 -8.14
CA ARG A 100 9.15 6.67 -7.87
C ARG A 100 8.39 6.99 -9.16
N LEU A 101 7.07 7.03 -9.10
CA LEU A 101 6.25 7.47 -10.22
C LEU A 101 6.12 9.00 -10.23
N PRO A 102 6.22 9.66 -11.41
CA PRO A 102 6.21 11.11 -11.50
C PRO A 102 4.83 11.70 -11.17
N GLY A 103 4.80 12.77 -10.39
CA GLY A 103 3.59 13.54 -10.10
C GLY A 103 2.57 12.87 -9.18
N VAL A 104 2.83 11.64 -8.72
CA VAL A 104 1.91 10.89 -7.86
C VAL A 104 2.65 10.27 -6.67
N ASP A 105 1.90 9.95 -5.63
CA ASP A 105 2.42 9.32 -4.42
C ASP A 105 2.47 7.79 -4.55
N LEU A 106 3.15 7.30 -5.58
CA LEU A 106 3.39 5.87 -5.81
C LEU A 106 4.87 5.57 -6.00
N ALA A 107 5.29 4.41 -5.53
CA ALA A 107 6.60 3.83 -5.78
C ALA A 107 6.53 2.32 -5.99
N VAL A 108 7.49 1.79 -6.75
CA VAL A 108 7.74 0.36 -6.88
C VAL A 108 9.06 0.05 -6.21
N VAL A 109 9.05 -0.92 -5.32
CA VAL A 109 10.25 -1.51 -4.71
C VAL A 109 10.35 -2.96 -5.08
N GLU A 110 11.56 -3.53 -5.00
CA GLU A 110 11.80 -4.93 -5.32
C GLU A 110 12.47 -5.67 -4.18
N PHE A 111 12.22 -6.96 -4.09
CA PHE A 111 12.97 -7.90 -3.26
C PHE A 111 13.20 -9.21 -4.01
N THR A 112 14.21 -9.97 -3.59
CA THR A 112 14.56 -11.26 -4.21
C THR A 112 14.26 -12.40 -3.25
N SER A 113 13.61 -13.47 -3.75
CA SER A 113 13.28 -14.66 -2.98
C SER A 113 13.33 -15.91 -3.85
N ASP A 114 13.75 -17.03 -3.22
CA ASP A 114 13.61 -18.39 -3.79
C ASP A 114 12.24 -19.01 -3.49
N LYS A 115 11.47 -18.42 -2.55
CA LYS A 115 10.11 -18.84 -2.24
C LYS A 115 9.12 -18.28 -3.25
N ASP A 116 8.00 -18.96 -3.39
CA ASP A 116 6.93 -18.56 -4.31
C ASP A 116 5.82 -17.81 -3.57
N TYR A 117 5.59 -16.56 -3.95
CA TYR A 117 4.55 -15.69 -3.40
C TYR A 117 3.47 -15.40 -4.43
N LYS A 118 2.26 -15.21 -3.95
CA LYS A 118 1.13 -14.80 -4.79
C LYS A 118 1.32 -13.39 -5.32
N ILE A 119 0.90 -13.21 -6.56
CA ILE A 119 0.92 -11.93 -7.28
C ILE A 119 -0.51 -11.42 -7.36
N ALA A 120 -0.70 -10.14 -7.07
CA ALA A 120 -1.98 -9.48 -7.16
C ALA A 120 -2.48 -9.46 -8.61
N LYS A 121 -3.75 -9.80 -8.80
CA LYS A 121 -4.47 -9.44 -10.01
C LYS A 121 -4.87 -7.98 -9.92
N LEU A 122 -4.62 -7.22 -10.96
CA LEU A 122 -5.04 -5.84 -11.10
C LEU A 122 -6.32 -5.78 -11.93
N VAL A 123 -7.12 -4.75 -11.72
CA VAL A 123 -8.32 -4.53 -12.54
C VAL A 123 -8.36 -3.10 -13.05
N ASN A 124 -8.87 -2.92 -14.27
CA ASN A 124 -9.11 -1.59 -14.82
C ASN A 124 -9.98 -0.76 -13.87
N SER A 125 -9.38 0.24 -13.21
CA SER A 125 -10.04 1.06 -12.21
C SER A 125 -11.09 2.02 -12.76
N ASP A 126 -11.22 2.17 -14.08
CA ASP A 126 -12.33 2.90 -14.69
C ASP A 126 -13.66 2.14 -14.55
N GLN A 127 -13.60 0.84 -14.21
CA GLN A 127 -14.77 0.04 -13.87
C GLN A 127 -15.29 0.29 -12.44
N ALA A 128 -14.53 1.03 -11.61
CA ALA A 128 -14.93 1.40 -10.26
C ALA A 128 -16.11 2.38 -10.30
N LYS A 129 -17.13 2.12 -9.49
CA LYS A 129 -18.33 2.97 -9.41
C LYS A 129 -18.68 3.27 -7.95
N GLN A 130 -19.28 4.44 -7.70
CA GLN A 130 -19.86 4.77 -6.41
C GLN A 130 -20.82 3.69 -5.94
N GLY A 131 -20.86 3.44 -4.63
CA GLY A 131 -21.68 2.43 -4.00
C GLY A 131 -21.12 1.00 -4.05
N LYS A 132 -20.12 0.71 -4.90
CA LYS A 132 -19.46 -0.61 -4.91
C LYS A 132 -18.66 -0.82 -3.64
N GLU A 133 -18.72 -2.05 -3.13
CA GLU A 133 -17.94 -2.46 -1.96
C GLU A 133 -16.47 -2.64 -2.32
N VAL A 134 -15.62 -2.21 -1.42
CA VAL A 134 -14.16 -2.35 -1.50
C VAL A 134 -13.58 -2.76 -0.17
N PHE A 135 -12.45 -3.44 -0.24
CA PHE A 135 -11.70 -3.91 0.92
C PHE A 135 -10.33 -3.27 0.92
N VAL A 136 -9.82 -2.96 2.12
CA VAL A 136 -8.44 -2.44 2.29
C VAL A 136 -7.68 -3.35 3.21
N SER A 137 -6.46 -3.70 2.82
CA SER A 137 -5.55 -4.52 3.60
C SER A 137 -4.26 -3.76 3.89
N GLY A 138 -3.77 -3.82 5.12
CA GLY A 138 -2.53 -3.15 5.50
C GLY A 138 -2.16 -3.37 6.95
N TRP A 139 -1.00 -2.82 7.35
CA TRP A 139 -0.38 -2.97 8.66
C TRP A 139 -0.45 -1.66 9.43
N PRO A 140 -1.49 -1.44 10.25
CA PRO A 140 -1.66 -0.20 10.97
C PRO A 140 -0.76 -0.09 12.21
N SER A 141 -0.47 1.14 12.61
CA SER A 141 -0.06 1.45 13.96
C SER A 141 -1.25 1.27 14.91
N LEU A 142 -1.05 0.52 15.97
CA LEU A 142 -2.07 0.30 17.00
C LEU A 142 -2.04 1.38 18.11
N GLY A 143 -1.15 2.37 18.01
CA GLY A 143 -1.03 3.41 19.03
C GLY A 143 -0.71 2.84 20.42
N SER A 144 -1.37 3.38 21.47
CA SER A 144 -1.20 2.92 22.87
C SER A 144 -1.59 1.46 23.05
N VAL A 145 -2.64 0.99 22.38
CA VAL A 145 -3.07 -0.42 22.44
C VAL A 145 -1.95 -1.36 21.94
N GLY A 146 -1.21 -0.95 20.92
CA GLY A 146 -0.09 -1.72 20.42
C GLY A 146 1.09 -1.79 21.40
N GLN A 147 1.33 -0.71 22.15
CA GLN A 147 2.34 -0.68 23.21
C GLN A 147 2.00 -1.64 24.35
N ASP A 148 0.74 -1.63 24.80
CA ASP A 148 0.23 -2.54 25.83
C ASP A 148 0.26 -4.00 25.37
N ALA A 149 0.12 -4.26 24.05
CA ALA A 149 0.20 -5.57 23.41
C ALA A 149 1.64 -5.99 23.03
N GLY A 150 2.68 -5.36 23.61
CA GLY A 150 4.08 -5.71 23.33
C GLY A 150 4.59 -5.23 21.96
N GLY A 151 3.94 -4.22 21.37
CA GLY A 151 4.37 -3.65 20.08
C GLY A 151 4.03 -4.51 18.86
N GLN A 152 3.10 -5.45 18.96
CA GLN A 152 2.69 -6.30 17.85
C GLN A 152 2.13 -5.48 16.68
N LEU A 153 2.60 -5.77 15.48
CA LEU A 153 2.00 -5.30 14.24
C LEU A 153 1.00 -6.36 13.75
N ILE A 154 -0.25 -5.96 13.63
CA ILE A 154 -1.35 -6.83 13.21
C ILE A 154 -1.88 -6.32 11.88
N ARG A 155 -1.87 -7.18 10.84
CA ARG A 155 -2.50 -6.83 9.57
C ARG A 155 -4.00 -6.62 9.78
N GLN A 156 -4.52 -5.51 9.32
CA GLN A 156 -5.96 -5.23 9.31
C GLN A 156 -6.54 -5.39 7.89
N PHE A 157 -7.76 -5.88 7.86
CA PHE A 157 -8.58 -5.98 6.67
C PHE A 157 -9.93 -5.37 6.98
N THR A 158 -10.31 -4.36 6.22
CA THR A 158 -11.54 -3.59 6.47
C THR A 158 -12.36 -3.49 5.20
N ASN A 159 -13.67 -3.44 5.33
CA ASN A 159 -14.60 -3.20 4.22
C ASN A 159 -15.24 -1.83 4.30
N GLY A 160 -15.71 -1.36 3.18
CA GLY A 160 -16.41 -0.10 2.99
C GLY A 160 -16.90 0.02 1.57
N ARG A 161 -17.28 1.24 1.17
CA ARG A 161 -17.80 1.49 -0.17
C ARG A 161 -17.13 2.68 -0.81
N ILE A 162 -17.01 2.65 -2.13
CA ILE A 162 -16.61 3.83 -2.90
C ILE A 162 -17.70 4.88 -2.72
N SER A 163 -17.33 6.04 -2.17
CA SER A 163 -18.24 7.17 -1.93
C SER A 163 -18.15 8.24 -3.00
N GLY A 164 -17.05 8.32 -3.75
CA GLY A 164 -16.88 9.30 -4.80
C GLY A 164 -15.54 9.24 -5.50
N PHE A 165 -15.34 10.19 -6.40
CA PHE A 165 -14.09 10.41 -7.10
C PHE A 165 -13.81 11.90 -7.18
N LEU A 166 -12.58 12.32 -6.88
CA LEU A 166 -12.15 13.70 -7.09
C LEU A 166 -12.07 14.00 -8.60
N GLU A 167 -12.58 15.14 -9.01
CA GLU A 167 -12.42 15.62 -10.39
C GLU A 167 -10.95 15.94 -10.68
N GLN A 168 -10.28 16.59 -9.73
CA GLN A 168 -8.85 16.89 -9.78
C GLN A 168 -8.11 16.07 -8.73
N PRO A 169 -7.34 15.04 -9.14
CA PRO A 169 -6.57 14.23 -8.22
C PRO A 169 -5.49 15.04 -7.49
N LEU A 170 -5.34 14.82 -6.20
CA LEU A 170 -4.27 15.40 -5.39
C LEU A 170 -3.16 14.36 -5.20
N GLY A 171 -1.98 14.57 -5.81
CA GLY A 171 -0.88 13.58 -5.74
C GLY A 171 -1.25 12.20 -6.30
N GLY A 172 -2.23 12.15 -7.22
CA GLY A 172 -2.79 10.92 -7.79
C GLY A 172 -4.00 10.35 -7.05
N TYR A 173 -4.26 10.78 -5.82
CA TYR A 173 -5.43 10.34 -5.05
C TYR A 173 -6.72 10.85 -5.69
N LYS A 174 -7.56 9.92 -6.08
CA LYS A 174 -8.81 10.20 -6.80
C LYS A 174 -10.02 9.46 -6.23
N MET A 175 -9.86 8.18 -5.85
CA MET A 175 -10.95 7.34 -5.36
C MET A 175 -11.18 7.61 -3.87
N ILE A 176 -12.40 7.94 -3.48
CA ILE A 176 -12.83 8.18 -2.11
C ILE A 176 -13.65 7.00 -1.62
N TYR A 177 -13.39 6.52 -0.40
CA TYR A 177 -14.11 5.37 0.16
C TYR A 177 -14.15 5.41 1.70
N THR A 178 -15.00 4.57 2.30
CA THR A 178 -15.43 4.66 3.70
C THR A 178 -14.81 3.60 4.62
N ASN A 179 -13.80 2.87 4.17
CA ASN A 179 -13.13 1.87 5.01
C ASN A 179 -12.47 2.51 6.23
N VAL A 180 -12.45 1.81 7.35
CA VAL A 180 -11.62 2.21 8.49
C VAL A 180 -10.16 1.94 8.14
N THR A 181 -9.32 2.97 8.20
CA THR A 181 -7.87 2.84 8.00
C THR A 181 -7.11 3.60 9.09
N ARG A 182 -5.82 3.28 9.25
CA ARG A 182 -4.93 3.92 10.22
C ARG A 182 -3.56 4.19 9.59
N PRO A 183 -2.75 5.09 10.18
CA PRO A 183 -1.34 5.24 9.81
C PRO A 183 -0.63 3.88 9.76
N GLY A 184 0.18 3.63 8.74
CA GLY A 184 0.83 2.35 8.47
C GLY A 184 0.10 1.49 7.43
N MET A 185 -1.20 1.69 7.19
CA MET A 185 -1.90 1.01 6.09
C MET A 185 -1.60 1.65 4.72
N SER A 186 -0.93 2.79 4.69
CA SER A 186 -0.48 3.46 3.46
C SER A 186 0.35 2.53 2.58
N GLY A 187 0.07 2.52 1.28
CA GLY A 187 0.65 1.60 0.29
C GLY A 187 -0.09 0.27 0.17
N GLY A 188 -1.00 -0.04 1.08
CA GLY A 188 -1.79 -1.27 1.04
C GLY A 188 -2.80 -1.29 -0.11
N PRO A 189 -3.14 -2.49 -0.62
CA PRO A 189 -4.09 -2.64 -1.70
C PRO A 189 -5.52 -2.28 -1.28
N VAL A 190 -6.23 -1.61 -2.18
CA VAL A 190 -7.69 -1.53 -2.20
C VAL A 190 -8.19 -2.57 -3.17
N LEU A 191 -9.01 -3.50 -2.71
CA LEU A 191 -9.49 -4.63 -3.49
C LEU A 191 -10.98 -4.50 -3.79
N ASP A 192 -11.38 -5.02 -4.93
CA ASP A 192 -12.79 -5.19 -5.29
C ASP A 192 -13.37 -6.52 -4.76
N THR A 193 -14.63 -6.78 -5.03
CA THR A 193 -15.37 -7.98 -4.61
C THR A 193 -14.92 -9.27 -5.31
N ALA A 194 -13.98 -9.20 -6.25
CA ALA A 194 -13.30 -10.36 -6.85
C ALA A 194 -11.88 -10.54 -6.30
N GLY A 195 -11.46 -9.77 -5.30
CA GLY A 195 -10.12 -9.82 -4.72
C GLY A 195 -9.03 -9.23 -5.62
N ARG A 196 -9.40 -8.40 -6.59
CA ARG A 196 -8.46 -7.74 -7.52
C ARG A 196 -8.12 -6.35 -7.01
N VAL A 197 -6.87 -5.92 -7.19
CA VAL A 197 -6.42 -4.59 -6.78
C VAL A 197 -6.94 -3.54 -7.74
N ILE A 198 -7.76 -2.62 -7.21
CA ILE A 198 -8.38 -1.51 -7.94
C ILE A 198 -7.69 -0.16 -7.65
N GLY A 199 -6.92 -0.09 -6.56
CA GLY A 199 -6.17 1.11 -6.17
C GLY A 199 -5.20 0.83 -5.04
N ILE A 200 -4.40 1.86 -4.71
CA ILE A 200 -3.46 1.84 -3.59
C ILE A 200 -3.87 2.91 -2.59
N HIS A 201 -4.12 2.49 -1.35
CA HIS A 201 -4.44 3.36 -0.22
C HIS A 201 -3.22 4.19 0.20
N GLY A 202 -3.42 5.43 0.61
CA GLY A 202 -2.31 6.20 1.14
C GLY A 202 -2.70 7.46 1.89
N MET A 203 -3.91 7.96 1.69
CA MET A 203 -4.37 9.18 2.37
C MET A 203 -5.73 8.95 3.03
N GLY A 204 -5.95 9.58 4.14
CA GLY A 204 -7.26 9.65 4.79
C GLY A 204 -7.48 11.08 5.26
N ASP A 205 -8.74 11.47 5.37
CA ASP A 205 -9.08 12.71 6.03
C ASP A 205 -8.50 12.72 7.44
N THR A 206 -7.97 13.85 7.83
CA THR A 206 -7.50 14.11 9.19
C THR A 206 -8.36 15.22 9.79
N GLU A 207 -8.62 15.14 11.08
CA GLU A 207 -9.21 16.27 11.80
C GLU A 207 -8.29 17.49 11.67
N ASP A 208 -8.89 18.68 11.50
CA ASP A 208 -8.13 19.92 11.50
C ASP A 208 -7.58 20.22 12.92
N PRO A 209 -6.25 20.26 13.12
CA PRO A 209 -5.66 20.50 14.43
C PRO A 209 -6.11 21.81 15.07
N GLU A 210 -6.32 22.87 14.29
CA GLU A 210 -6.75 24.16 14.83
C GLU A 210 -8.21 24.13 15.27
N ARG A 211 -9.09 23.42 14.56
CA ARG A 211 -10.48 23.18 15.01
C ARG A 211 -10.52 22.34 16.28
N LEU A 212 -9.71 21.28 16.33
CA LEU A 212 -9.62 20.41 17.49
C LEU A 212 -9.11 21.18 18.71
N ARG A 213 -8.08 22.02 18.53
CA ARG A 213 -7.53 22.90 19.54
C ARG A 213 -8.59 23.86 20.09
N ALA A 214 -9.34 24.52 19.21
CA ALA A 214 -10.38 25.47 19.59
C ALA A 214 -11.53 24.80 20.35
N ARG A 215 -11.91 23.58 19.96
CA ARG A 215 -13.01 22.82 20.58
C ARG A 215 -12.64 22.24 21.95
N GLU A 216 -11.43 21.70 22.09
CA GLU A 216 -11.00 20.92 23.24
C GLU A 216 -10.00 21.67 24.15
N GLY A 217 -9.63 22.91 23.83
CA GLY A 217 -8.69 23.70 24.64
C GLY A 217 -7.28 23.15 24.71
N LEU A 218 -6.87 22.40 23.67
CA LEU A 218 -5.58 21.69 23.61
C LEU A 218 -4.42 22.63 23.27
N THR A 219 -3.20 22.22 23.64
CA THR A 219 -1.99 22.85 23.10
C THR A 219 -1.84 22.55 21.59
N PRO A 220 -1.12 23.38 20.80
CA PRO A 220 -0.92 23.11 19.37
C PRO A 220 -0.29 21.75 19.10
N GLU A 221 0.63 21.28 19.94
CA GLU A 221 1.30 19.98 19.82
C GLU A 221 0.32 18.83 20.12
N ALA A 222 -0.48 18.94 21.18
CA ALA A 222 -1.48 17.95 21.53
C ALA A 222 -2.58 17.87 20.45
N ALA A 223 -3.04 19.03 19.95
CA ALA A 223 -4.03 19.09 18.89
C ALA A 223 -3.53 18.42 17.60
N ARG A 224 -2.28 18.67 17.18
CA ARG A 224 -1.69 18.00 16.01
C ARG A 224 -1.54 16.50 16.20
N SER A 225 -1.12 16.06 17.39
CA SER A 225 -1.00 14.64 17.71
C SER A 225 -2.34 13.93 17.69
N ILE A 226 -3.37 14.53 18.27
CA ILE A 226 -4.72 13.97 18.34
C ILE A 226 -5.40 14.03 16.96
N ALA A 227 -5.27 15.14 16.22
CA ALA A 227 -5.82 15.27 14.88
C ALA A 227 -5.31 14.19 13.92
N GLY A 228 -4.03 13.81 14.03
CA GLY A 228 -3.46 12.71 13.27
C GLY A 228 -4.03 11.33 13.61
N LEU A 229 -4.67 11.18 14.78
CA LEU A 229 -5.32 9.94 15.22
C LEU A 229 -6.81 9.89 14.86
N ILE A 230 -7.44 11.04 14.70
CA ILE A 230 -8.88 11.14 14.36
C ILE A 230 -8.99 11.23 12.85
N LYS A 231 -9.60 10.22 12.24
CA LYS A 231 -9.93 10.20 10.81
C LYS A 231 -11.45 10.29 10.65
N PRO A 232 -11.98 11.35 10.03
CA PRO A 232 -13.43 11.55 9.92
C PRO A 232 -14.15 10.62 8.93
N GLY A 233 -13.56 9.53 8.53
CA GLY A 233 -14.26 8.44 7.86
C GLY A 233 -14.03 8.29 6.36
N PHE A 234 -13.52 9.30 5.65
CA PHE A 234 -13.17 9.16 4.24
C PHE A 234 -11.68 8.88 4.06
N ASN A 235 -11.40 8.01 3.13
CA ASN A 235 -10.06 7.63 2.75
C ASN A 235 -9.90 7.72 1.24
N TYR A 236 -8.65 7.82 0.79
CA TYR A 236 -8.34 8.07 -0.61
C TYR A 236 -7.33 7.04 -1.10
N ALA A 237 -7.59 6.57 -2.32
CA ALA A 237 -6.67 5.72 -3.04
C ALA A 237 -6.29 6.33 -4.39
N ILE A 238 -5.10 5.96 -4.85
CA ILE A 238 -4.65 6.19 -6.21
C ILE A 238 -5.17 5.01 -7.05
N PRO A 239 -6.02 5.26 -8.08
CA PRO A 239 -6.53 4.21 -8.94
C PRO A 239 -5.41 3.46 -9.67
N ILE A 240 -5.60 2.17 -9.89
CA ILE A 240 -4.58 1.33 -10.54
C ILE A 240 -4.23 1.80 -11.96
N ASN A 241 -5.18 2.37 -12.70
CA ASN A 241 -4.90 2.92 -14.03
C ASN A 241 -3.86 4.04 -14.00
N THR A 242 -3.80 4.82 -12.92
CA THR A 242 -2.74 5.84 -12.75
C THR A 242 -1.36 5.19 -12.70
N PHE A 243 -1.22 4.07 -11.99
CA PHE A 243 0.01 3.29 -11.99
C PHE A 243 0.33 2.75 -13.39
N LEU A 244 -0.65 2.10 -14.05
CA LEU A 244 -0.46 1.50 -15.37
C LEU A 244 -0.01 2.51 -16.43
N GLN A 245 -0.51 3.75 -16.37
CA GLN A 245 -0.16 4.82 -17.28
C GLN A 245 1.25 5.39 -17.03
N LEU A 246 1.66 5.48 -15.76
CA LEU A 246 2.91 6.13 -15.37
C LEU A 246 4.09 5.17 -15.22
N ALA A 247 3.85 3.89 -15.03
CA ALA A 247 4.89 2.86 -14.83
C ALA A 247 5.93 2.86 -15.97
N PRO A 248 5.56 2.87 -17.26
CA PRO A 248 6.54 2.92 -18.34
C PRO A 248 7.40 4.18 -18.33
N GLN A 249 6.84 5.32 -17.94
CA GLN A 249 7.57 6.60 -17.84
C GLN A 249 8.64 6.58 -16.74
N SER A 250 8.48 5.70 -15.75
CA SER A 250 9.44 5.49 -14.65
C SER A 250 10.44 4.35 -14.94
N GLY A 251 10.42 3.79 -16.14
CA GLY A 251 11.24 2.63 -16.48
C GLY A 251 10.79 1.35 -15.79
N VAL A 252 9.50 1.26 -15.44
CA VAL A 252 8.88 0.07 -14.86
C VAL A 252 8.15 -0.69 -15.96
N TYR A 253 8.76 -1.80 -16.40
CA TYR A 253 8.23 -2.66 -17.45
C TYR A 253 8.01 -4.06 -16.86
N LEU A 254 6.79 -4.33 -16.41
CA LEU A 254 6.43 -5.56 -15.72
C LEU A 254 5.35 -6.32 -16.46
N ALA A 255 5.42 -7.64 -16.43
CA ALA A 255 4.33 -8.52 -16.86
C ALA A 255 3.22 -8.48 -15.80
N LEU A 256 2.22 -7.63 -16.01
CA LEU A 256 1.12 -7.41 -15.08
C LEU A 256 -0.12 -8.20 -15.52
N GLN A 257 -0.83 -8.79 -14.56
CA GLN A 257 -2.14 -9.40 -14.79
C GLN A 257 -3.23 -8.35 -14.59
N VAL A 258 -3.77 -7.83 -15.69
CA VAL A 258 -4.81 -6.77 -15.66
C VAL A 258 -6.10 -7.30 -16.26
N GLU A 259 -7.16 -7.29 -15.47
CA GLU A 259 -8.51 -7.67 -15.91
C GLU A 259 -9.35 -6.42 -16.24
N ASN A 260 -10.25 -6.54 -17.20
CA ASN A 260 -11.10 -5.42 -17.66
C ASN A 260 -12.60 -5.71 -17.46
N SER A 261 -12.96 -6.47 -16.44
CA SER A 261 -14.36 -6.72 -16.10
C SER A 261 -14.79 -5.88 -14.90
N PRO A 262 -16.06 -5.44 -14.82
CA PRO A 262 -16.56 -4.74 -13.63
C PRO A 262 -16.50 -5.66 -12.40
N ALA A 263 -16.47 -5.04 -11.21
CA ALA A 263 -16.56 -5.77 -9.95
C ALA A 263 -17.92 -6.47 -9.87
N PRO A 264 -17.97 -7.78 -9.57
CA PRO A 264 -19.23 -8.48 -9.37
C PRO A 264 -19.98 -7.95 -8.15
N GLU A 265 -21.30 -8.15 -8.10
CA GLU A 265 -22.10 -7.83 -6.92
C GLU A 265 -21.83 -8.86 -5.82
N LEU A 266 -21.71 -8.38 -4.58
CA LEU A 266 -21.63 -9.27 -3.42
C LEU A 266 -22.94 -10.03 -3.21
N GLY A 267 -22.83 -11.36 -3.06
CA GLY A 267 -23.97 -12.20 -2.74
C GLY A 267 -24.40 -12.13 -1.26
N ALA A 268 -23.47 -11.91 -0.35
CA ALA A 268 -23.73 -11.88 1.10
C ALA A 268 -22.82 -10.83 1.78
N ALA A 269 -23.30 -10.26 2.89
CA ALA A 269 -22.49 -9.35 3.69
C ALA A 269 -21.27 -10.07 4.29
N TYR A 270 -20.13 -9.38 4.30
CA TYR A 270 -18.95 -9.84 5.01
C TYR A 270 -19.24 -9.86 6.52
N VAL A 271 -19.11 -11.03 7.10
CA VAL A 271 -19.07 -11.19 8.55
C VAL A 271 -17.61 -11.49 8.91
N ALA A 272 -16.98 -10.62 9.66
CA ALA A 272 -15.60 -10.79 10.11
C ALA A 272 -15.47 -12.04 10.98
N GLY A 273 -15.26 -13.18 10.35
CA GLY A 273 -14.88 -14.43 11.00
C GLY A 273 -13.36 -14.45 11.11
N ALA A 274 -12.87 -14.37 12.32
CA ALA A 274 -11.44 -14.26 12.54
C ALA A 274 -10.76 -15.62 12.50
N LYS A 275 -10.16 -15.96 11.35
CA LYS A 275 -8.90 -16.70 11.42
C LYS A 275 -7.79 -15.65 11.50
N PRO A 276 -7.05 -15.55 12.62
CA PRO A 276 -5.91 -14.66 12.70
C PRO A 276 -4.93 -14.99 11.57
N ASP A 277 -4.49 -13.98 10.85
CA ASP A 277 -3.40 -14.15 9.91
C ASP A 277 -2.16 -14.58 10.69
N SER A 278 -1.46 -15.61 10.23
CA SER A 278 -0.22 -16.06 10.89
C SER A 278 0.84 -14.95 10.96
N ARG A 279 0.72 -13.90 10.14
CA ARG A 279 1.51 -12.67 10.20
C ARG A 279 1.02 -11.69 11.26
N ASP A 280 -0.22 -11.83 11.72
CA ASP A 280 -0.80 -10.96 12.76
C ASP A 280 -0.06 -11.15 14.10
N GLN A 281 0.61 -12.28 14.26
CA GLN A 281 1.48 -12.61 15.38
C GLN A 281 2.94 -12.66 14.90
N ILE A 282 3.54 -11.48 14.72
CA ILE A 282 4.98 -11.42 14.48
C ILE A 282 5.69 -11.56 15.82
N ASP A 283 6.03 -12.80 16.21
CA ASP A 283 6.67 -13.12 17.49
C ASP A 283 8.12 -12.65 17.57
N ASP A 284 8.76 -12.35 16.45
CA ASP A 284 10.13 -11.85 16.41
C ASP A 284 10.19 -10.39 15.99
N ILE A 285 9.57 -9.59 16.78
CA ILE A 285 9.50 -8.14 16.66
C ILE A 285 10.86 -7.47 16.94
N ASN A 286 11.78 -8.15 17.64
CA ASN A 286 13.06 -7.54 18.00
C ASN A 286 13.89 -7.06 16.81
N SER A 287 13.77 -7.70 15.64
CA SER A 287 14.41 -7.23 14.41
C SER A 287 13.62 -6.13 13.67
N VAL A 288 12.31 -6.06 13.90
CA VAL A 288 11.39 -5.08 13.29
C VAL A 288 11.17 -3.90 14.26
N LEU A 289 11.18 -4.17 15.56
CA LEU A 289 10.86 -3.23 16.65
C LEU A 289 12.02 -2.39 17.18
N ASN A 290 13.23 -2.54 16.69
CA ASN A 290 14.25 -1.48 16.91
C ASN A 290 13.76 -0.09 16.42
N THR A 291 12.68 -0.08 15.66
CA THR A 291 12.00 1.15 15.21
C THR A 291 10.98 1.65 16.23
N ALA A 292 10.21 0.77 16.86
CA ALA A 292 9.25 1.13 17.90
C ALA A 292 9.95 1.60 19.17
N ASP A 293 11.06 0.95 19.56
CA ASP A 293 11.90 1.40 20.67
C ASP A 293 12.47 2.81 20.49
N ARG A 294 12.77 3.21 19.25
CA ARG A 294 13.19 4.59 18.98
C ARG A 294 12.05 5.59 19.10
N VAL A 295 10.84 5.21 18.67
CA VAL A 295 9.64 6.06 18.83
C VAL A 295 9.27 6.17 20.31
N VAL A 296 9.27 5.06 21.06
CA VAL A 296 9.04 5.05 22.51
C VAL A 296 10.10 5.86 23.24
N ASN A 297 11.39 5.68 22.91
CA ASN A 297 12.48 6.48 23.49
C ASN A 297 12.38 7.96 23.13
N THR A 298 11.79 8.29 21.99
CA THR A 298 11.54 9.70 21.61
C THR A 298 10.37 10.27 22.43
N ILE A 299 9.31 9.50 22.64
CA ILE A 299 8.18 9.88 23.51
C ILE A 299 8.63 10.01 24.96
N ASP A 300 9.39 9.05 25.48
CA ASP A 300 9.97 9.10 26.82
C ASP A 300 10.96 10.27 27.00
N ARG A 301 11.64 10.65 25.93
CA ARG A 301 12.52 11.84 25.95
C ARG A 301 11.70 13.13 25.99
N ILE A 302 10.59 13.19 25.27
CA ILE A 302 9.64 14.30 25.29
C ILE A 302 8.97 14.39 26.67
N GLU A 303 8.55 13.26 27.25
CA GLU A 303 7.95 13.24 28.60
C GLU A 303 8.95 13.61 29.68
N ARG A 304 10.22 13.18 29.61
CA ARG A 304 11.27 13.60 30.54
C ARG A 304 11.60 15.07 30.44
N VAL A 305 11.59 15.66 29.24
CA VAL A 305 11.71 17.11 29.04
C VAL A 305 10.51 17.83 29.66
N ARG A 306 9.29 17.30 29.46
CA ARG A 306 8.06 17.86 30.04
C ARG A 306 8.04 17.82 31.57
N ARG A 307 8.59 16.75 32.21
CA ARG A 307 8.71 16.67 33.69
C ARG A 307 9.81 17.57 34.24
N ARG A 308 10.80 17.94 33.43
CA ARG A 308 11.94 18.77 33.84
C ARG A 308 11.66 20.29 33.70
N PHE A 309 10.67 20.64 32.90
CA PHE A 309 10.17 22.00 32.71
C PHE A 309 8.66 21.99 32.77
N PRO A 310 8.09 21.96 34.01
CA PRO A 310 6.66 22.15 34.16
C PRO A 310 6.34 23.62 33.85
N PHE A 311 5.64 23.86 32.74
CA PHE A 311 5.00 25.15 32.44
C PHE A 311 3.55 25.11 32.86
#